data_84e6b3ee36da651cae85e593aa32e9ca
#
_entry.id   84e6b3ee36da651cae85e593aa32e9ca
#
_cell.length_a   1.000
_cell.length_b   1.000
_cell.length_c   1.000
_cell.angle_alpha   90.00
_cell.angle_beta   90.00
_cell.angle_gamma   90.00
#
_symmetry.space_group_name_H-M   'P 1'
#
loop_
_entity.id
_entity.type
_entity.pdbx_description
1 polymer ?
#
loop_
_entity_poly.entity_id
_entity_poly.type
_entity_poly.pdbx_seq_one_letter_code
_entity_poly.pdbx_strand_id
1 'polypeptide(L)'
;MNFFEWLTTKRKTLASMSPAELRAQEMLLQADRDRTMARVRKLAADKEKLVEQGAKERTPEMRRTLAQQYDLLHTEQTMLSRQLNIRS
;
A
#
# COMPACT_ATOMS: atom_id res chain seq x y z
N MET A 1 5.44 -11.83 22.46
CA MET A 1 6.75 -11.83 21.77
C MET A 1 7.16 -10.39 21.50
N ASN A 2 8.36 -9.99 21.92
CA ASN A 2 8.83 -8.64 21.64
C ASN A 2 9.49 -8.56 20.26
N PHE A 3 9.83 -7.36 19.83
CA PHE A 3 10.42 -7.11 18.50
C PHE A 3 11.74 -7.88 18.31
N PHE A 4 12.60 -7.90 19.30
CA PHE A 4 13.89 -8.56 19.21
C PHE A 4 13.76 -10.08 19.08
N GLU A 5 12.85 -10.68 19.83
CA GLU A 5 12.57 -12.11 19.74
C GLU A 5 12.03 -12.47 18.36
N TRP A 6 11.11 -11.67 17.83
CA TRP A 6 10.57 -11.85 16.49
C TRP A 6 11.68 -11.77 15.44
N LEU A 7 12.54 -10.78 15.53
CA LEU A 7 13.64 -10.58 14.58
C LEU A 7 14.63 -11.75 14.61
N THR A 8 14.99 -12.22 15.80
CA THR A 8 15.89 -13.37 15.99
C THR A 8 15.27 -14.63 15.40
N THR A 9 13.99 -14.86 15.64
CA THR A 9 13.27 -16.02 15.10
C THR A 9 13.25 -15.96 13.56
N LYS A 10 13.01 -14.80 12.97
CA LYS A 10 13.03 -14.62 11.51
C LYS A 10 14.40 -14.91 10.92
N ARG A 11 15.47 -14.45 11.54
CA ARG A 11 16.83 -14.72 11.08
C ARG A 11 17.15 -16.21 11.10
N LYS A 12 16.80 -16.90 12.15
CA LYS A 12 17.01 -18.34 12.26
C LYS A 12 16.23 -19.09 11.20
N THR A 13 14.97 -18.70 10.97
CA THR A 13 14.12 -19.31 9.95
C THR A 13 14.73 -19.15 8.57
N LEU A 14 15.17 -17.94 8.22
CA LEU A 14 15.79 -17.68 6.92
C LEU A 14 17.10 -18.46 6.73
N ALA A 15 17.93 -18.54 7.79
CA ALA A 15 19.19 -19.26 7.73
C ALA A 15 19.01 -20.76 7.53
N SER A 16 17.90 -21.34 8.00
CA SER A 16 17.59 -22.76 7.86
C SER A 16 16.84 -23.13 6.59
N MET A 17 16.42 -22.14 5.79
CA MET A 17 15.66 -22.38 4.57
C MET A 17 16.55 -22.89 3.44
N SER A 18 16.01 -23.81 2.65
CA SER A 18 16.63 -24.26 1.41
C SER A 18 16.55 -23.14 0.35
N PRO A 19 17.39 -23.21 -0.70
CA PRO A 19 17.30 -22.26 -1.82
C PRO A 19 15.90 -22.19 -2.44
N ALA A 20 15.21 -23.35 -2.56
CA ALA A 20 13.85 -23.38 -3.11
C ALA A 20 12.85 -22.67 -2.20
N GLU A 21 12.97 -22.85 -0.88
CA GLU A 21 12.12 -22.16 0.09
C GLU A 21 12.36 -20.65 0.07
N LEU A 22 13.61 -20.23 -0.04
CA LEU A 22 13.95 -18.80 -0.12
C LEU A 22 13.36 -18.17 -1.38
N ARG A 23 13.42 -18.86 -2.52
CA ARG A 23 12.80 -18.39 -3.76
C ARG A 23 11.29 -18.27 -3.63
N ALA A 24 10.66 -19.26 -2.98
CA ALA A 24 9.22 -19.21 -2.73
C ALA A 24 8.84 -17.98 -1.90
N GLN A 25 9.63 -17.69 -0.86
CA GLN A 25 9.42 -16.49 -0.03
C GLN A 25 9.61 -15.21 -0.82
N GLU A 26 10.64 -15.13 -1.67
CA GLU A 26 10.87 -13.99 -2.55
C GLU A 26 9.68 -13.77 -3.48
N MET A 27 9.13 -14.84 -4.06
CA MET A 27 7.99 -14.75 -4.96
C MET A 27 6.74 -14.24 -4.24
N LEU A 28 6.52 -14.68 -3.00
CA LEU A 28 5.40 -14.20 -2.18
C LEU A 28 5.54 -12.72 -1.85
N LEU A 29 6.75 -12.28 -1.49
CA LEU A 29 7.03 -10.88 -1.21
C LEU A 29 6.85 -10.03 -2.46
N GLN A 30 7.31 -10.52 -3.62
CA GLN A 30 7.14 -9.82 -4.89
C GLN A 30 5.67 -9.69 -5.26
N ALA A 31 4.89 -10.76 -5.10
CA ALA A 31 3.46 -10.73 -5.37
C ALA A 31 2.72 -9.74 -4.45
N ASP A 32 3.09 -9.69 -3.17
CA ASP A 32 2.52 -8.74 -2.22
C ASP A 32 2.86 -7.30 -2.62
N ARG A 33 4.11 -7.05 -3.00
CA ARG A 33 4.56 -5.74 -3.48
C ARG A 33 3.80 -5.32 -4.73
N ASP A 34 3.63 -6.22 -5.68
CA ASP A 34 2.91 -5.95 -6.92
C ASP A 34 1.44 -5.59 -6.65
N ARG A 35 0.80 -6.29 -5.71
CA ARG A 35 -0.58 -5.99 -5.29
C ARG A 35 -0.67 -4.61 -4.65
N THR A 36 0.28 -4.27 -3.79
CA THR A 36 0.32 -2.96 -3.15
C THR A 36 0.53 -1.85 -4.17
N MET A 37 1.43 -2.05 -5.14
CA MET A 37 1.65 -1.10 -6.23
C MET A 37 0.40 -0.92 -7.09
N ALA A 38 -0.30 -2.00 -7.40
CA ALA A 38 -1.55 -1.94 -8.15
C ALA A 38 -2.63 -1.16 -7.38
N ARG A 39 -2.72 -1.34 -6.07
CA ARG A 39 -3.64 -0.58 -5.22
C ARG A 39 -3.31 0.91 -5.21
N VAL A 40 -2.02 1.25 -5.11
CA VAL A 40 -1.56 2.65 -5.16
C VAL A 40 -1.96 3.30 -6.47
N ARG A 41 -1.79 2.60 -7.60
CA ARG A 41 -2.18 3.11 -8.92
C ARG A 41 -3.69 3.29 -9.02
N LYS A 42 -4.45 2.36 -8.49
CA LYS A 42 -5.92 2.47 -8.49
C LYS A 42 -6.37 3.67 -7.66
N LEU A 43 -5.77 3.88 -6.50
CA LEU A 43 -6.07 5.03 -5.66
C LEU A 43 -5.75 6.34 -6.37
N ALA A 44 -4.64 6.41 -7.12
CA ALA A 44 -4.28 7.57 -7.91
C ALA A 44 -5.34 7.86 -8.98
N ALA A 45 -5.80 6.83 -9.67
CA ALA A 45 -6.84 6.97 -10.70
C ALA A 45 -8.18 7.41 -10.09
N ASP A 46 -8.55 6.85 -8.94
CA ASP A 46 -9.80 7.22 -8.26
C ASP A 46 -9.73 8.66 -7.74
N LYS A 47 -8.57 9.10 -7.27
CA LYS A 47 -8.36 10.51 -6.86
C LYS A 47 -8.57 11.46 -8.04
N GLU A 48 -8.04 11.11 -9.21
CA GLU A 48 -8.25 11.92 -10.44
C GLU A 48 -9.72 12.06 -10.79
N LYS A 49 -10.47 10.95 -10.68
CA LYS A 49 -11.92 10.99 -10.94
C LYS A 49 -12.64 11.92 -9.98
N LEU A 50 -12.25 11.90 -8.71
CA LEU A 50 -12.84 12.82 -7.71
C LEU A 50 -12.53 14.28 -8.01
N VAL A 51 -11.33 14.59 -8.48
CA VAL A 51 -10.96 15.94 -8.90
C VAL A 51 -11.82 16.38 -10.09
N GLU A 52 -12.00 15.52 -11.08
CA GLU A 52 -12.84 15.81 -12.24
C GLU A 52 -14.30 16.04 -11.84
N GLN A 53 -14.83 15.20 -10.96
CA GLN A 53 -16.18 15.37 -10.45
C GLN A 53 -16.33 16.67 -9.66
N GLY A 54 -15.34 16.99 -8.82
CA GLY A 54 -15.34 18.22 -8.03
C GLY A 54 -15.31 19.48 -8.90
N ALA A 55 -14.56 19.42 -10.01
CA ALA A 55 -14.47 20.53 -10.94
C ALA A 55 -15.81 20.83 -11.64
N LYS A 56 -16.66 19.81 -11.80
CA LYS A 56 -17.97 19.92 -12.43
C LYS A 56 -19.09 20.19 -11.44
N GLU A 57 -18.84 19.97 -10.17
CA GLU A 57 -19.85 20.07 -9.11
C GLU A 57 -20.07 21.54 -8.73
N ARG A 58 -21.32 21.99 -8.70
CA ARG A 58 -21.69 23.38 -8.38
C ARG A 58 -22.09 23.56 -6.92
N THR A 59 -22.52 22.50 -6.27
CA THR A 59 -23.03 22.54 -4.89
C THR A 59 -21.87 22.49 -3.91
N PRO A 60 -21.73 23.48 -2.98
CA PRO A 60 -20.64 23.47 -2.01
C PRO A 60 -20.62 22.22 -1.13
N GLU A 61 -21.76 21.69 -0.73
CA GLU A 61 -21.86 20.48 0.09
C GLU A 61 -21.31 19.28 -0.65
N MET A 62 -21.63 19.11 -1.92
CA MET A 62 -21.11 18.01 -2.72
C MET A 62 -19.60 18.14 -2.97
N ARG A 63 -19.12 19.35 -3.19
CA ARG A 63 -17.67 19.60 -3.32
C ARG A 63 -16.94 19.19 -2.05
N ARG A 64 -17.50 19.51 -0.88
CA ARG A 64 -16.93 19.14 0.41
C ARG A 64 -16.89 17.64 0.58
N THR A 65 -17.96 16.94 0.21
CA THR A 65 -18.04 15.48 0.27
C THR A 65 -16.97 14.85 -0.61
N LEU A 66 -16.80 15.33 -1.84
CA LEU A 66 -15.77 14.84 -2.76
C LEU A 66 -14.36 15.11 -2.22
N ALA A 67 -14.15 16.26 -1.60
CA ALA A 67 -12.88 16.60 -0.98
C ALA A 67 -12.54 15.66 0.18
N GLN A 68 -13.54 15.30 0.99
CA GLN A 68 -13.37 14.35 2.09
C GLN A 68 -13.01 12.96 1.57
N GLN A 69 -13.68 12.51 0.50
CA GLN A 69 -13.37 11.23 -0.14
C GLN A 69 -11.95 11.24 -0.70
N TYR A 70 -11.54 12.33 -1.33
CA TYR A 70 -10.18 12.48 -1.83
C TYR A 70 -9.15 12.35 -0.71
N ASP A 71 -9.38 13.01 0.41
CA ASP A 71 -8.46 12.97 1.56
C ASP A 71 -8.31 11.55 2.11
N LEU A 72 -9.39 10.79 2.18
CA LEU A 72 -9.35 9.39 2.62
C LEU A 72 -8.49 8.54 1.67
N LEU A 73 -8.70 8.69 0.36
CA LEU A 73 -7.92 7.95 -0.64
C LEU A 73 -6.45 8.37 -0.61
N HIS A 74 -6.19 9.66 -0.42
CA HIS A 74 -4.82 10.18 -0.33
C HIS A 74 -4.09 9.63 0.90
N THR A 75 -4.78 9.54 2.03
CA THR A 75 -4.21 8.96 3.26
C THR A 75 -3.84 7.49 3.05
N GLU A 76 -4.75 6.71 2.47
CA GLU A 76 -4.48 5.30 2.17
C GLU A 76 -3.30 5.16 1.21
N GLN A 77 -3.27 5.96 0.15
CA GLN A 77 -2.19 5.94 -0.84
C GLN A 77 -0.84 6.25 -0.18
N THR A 78 -0.80 7.26 0.69
CA THR A 78 0.42 7.65 1.39
C THR A 78 0.92 6.53 2.29
N MET A 79 0.04 5.87 3.03
CA MET A 79 0.39 4.75 3.90
C MET A 79 0.97 3.59 3.11
N LEU A 80 0.32 3.23 2.00
CA LEU A 80 0.79 2.12 1.15
C LEU A 80 2.11 2.44 0.47
N SER A 81 2.29 3.69 0.01
CA SER A 81 3.55 4.13 -0.58
C SER A 81 4.70 4.07 0.43
N ARG A 82 4.46 4.41 1.67
CA ARG A 82 5.45 4.28 2.74
C ARG A 82 5.84 2.82 2.98
N GLN A 83 4.87 1.92 2.97
CA GLN A 83 5.14 0.48 3.10
C GLN A 83 6.03 -0.03 1.98
N LEU A 84 5.79 0.40 0.74
CA LEU A 84 6.64 0.04 -0.40
C LEU A 84 8.07 0.55 -0.22
N ASN A 85 8.24 1.78 0.24
CA ASN A 85 9.56 2.38 0.46
C ASN A 85 10.34 1.67 1.58
N ILE A 86 9.66 1.27 2.64
CA ILE A 86 10.29 0.55 3.74
C ILE A 86 10.76 -0.83 3.28
N ARG A 87 10.01 -1.49 2.38
CA ARG A 87 10.34 -2.83 1.87
C ARG A 87 11.40 -2.82 0.77
N SER A 88 11.59 -1.67 0.17
CA SER A 88 12.62 -1.54 -0.87
C SER A 88 13.96 -1.15 -0.31
#